data_5666c577ac43be163d64d37ff4e36dda
#
_entry.id   5666c577ac43be163d64d37ff4e36dda
#
_cell.length_a   1.000
_cell.length_b   1.000
_cell.length_c   1.000
_cell.angle_alpha   90.00
_cell.angle_beta   90.00
_cell.angle_gamma   90.00
#
_symmetry.space_group_name_H-M   'P 1'
#
loop_
_entity.id
_entity.type
_entity.pdbx_description
1 polymer ?
#
loop_
_entity_poly.entity_id
_entity_poly.type
_entity_poly.pdbx_seq_one_letter_code
_entity_poly.pdbx_strand_id
1 'polypeptide(L)'
;MKVKFNVKRYFQVLGISLAVIIAAAAVCMGIDFSGLNNEEAVDNTSTVEAADGKINVLLMGVDVDGLRTDAIMLASFDTETKELNMLSIPRDTKMYIGNRYQKINAAHAFVDESGEIGGATATCEAVTRITGIPI
;
A
#
# COMPACT_ATOMS: atom_id res chain seq x y z
N MET A 1 -63.32 -11.41 16.30
CA MET A 1 -62.75 -10.09 15.99
C MET A 1 -62.28 -10.12 14.53
N LYS A 2 -62.99 -9.48 13.57
CA LYS A 2 -62.61 -9.48 12.15
C LYS A 2 -61.74 -8.27 11.89
N VAL A 3 -60.44 -8.50 11.71
CA VAL A 3 -59.49 -7.44 11.32
C VAL A 3 -59.74 -7.09 9.85
N LYS A 4 -60.30 -5.90 9.58
CA LYS A 4 -60.44 -5.42 8.20
C LYS A 4 -59.07 -4.98 7.69
N PHE A 5 -58.47 -5.79 6.82
CA PHE A 5 -57.22 -5.47 6.17
C PHE A 5 -57.43 -4.36 5.15
N ASN A 6 -56.82 -3.21 5.39
CA ASN A 6 -56.93 -2.03 4.52
C ASN A 6 -55.83 -2.09 3.43
N VAL A 7 -56.18 -2.70 2.30
CA VAL A 7 -55.26 -2.93 1.17
C VAL A 7 -54.61 -1.63 0.65
N LYS A 8 -55.38 -0.51 0.67
CA LYS A 8 -54.84 0.80 0.25
C LYS A 8 -53.71 1.28 1.16
N ARG A 9 -53.84 1.12 2.48
CA ARG A 9 -52.78 1.49 3.44
C ARG A 9 -51.56 0.58 3.30
N TYR A 10 -51.77 -0.68 3.02
CA TYR A 10 -50.65 -1.62 2.79
C TYR A 10 -49.80 -1.20 1.58
N PHE A 11 -50.42 -0.88 0.44
CA PHE A 11 -49.72 -0.40 -0.73
C PHE A 11 -49.08 0.96 -0.56
N GLN A 12 -49.68 1.85 0.24
CA GLN A 12 -49.04 3.12 0.60
C GLN A 12 -47.77 2.94 1.43
N VAL A 13 -47.83 2.10 2.47
CA VAL A 13 -46.64 1.82 3.31
C VAL A 13 -45.58 1.12 2.51
N LEU A 14 -45.92 0.14 1.64
CA LEU A 14 -45.01 -0.53 0.76
C LEU A 14 -44.33 0.43 -0.23
N GLY A 15 -45.09 1.36 -0.82
CA GLY A 15 -44.57 2.38 -1.73
C GLY A 15 -43.61 3.34 -1.05
N ILE A 16 -43.93 3.78 0.17
CA ILE A 16 -43.08 4.68 0.96
C ILE A 16 -41.75 3.95 1.34
N SER A 17 -41.86 2.70 1.80
CA SER A 17 -40.65 1.92 2.17
C SER A 17 -39.74 1.69 0.98
N LEU A 18 -40.31 1.39 -0.19
CA LEU A 18 -39.54 1.21 -1.43
C LEU A 18 -38.88 2.52 -1.87
N ALA A 19 -39.57 3.65 -1.76
CA ALA A 19 -39.02 4.96 -2.07
C ALA A 19 -37.85 5.35 -1.14
N VAL A 20 -37.96 5.02 0.16
CA VAL A 20 -36.87 5.24 1.12
C VAL A 20 -35.65 4.37 0.81
N ILE A 21 -35.85 3.11 0.42
CA ILE A 21 -34.75 2.22 0.04
C ILE A 21 -34.07 2.72 -1.22
N ILE A 22 -34.84 3.18 -2.22
CA ILE A 22 -34.27 3.72 -3.46
C ILE A 22 -33.53 5.03 -3.17
N ALA A 23 -34.05 5.90 -2.32
CA ALA A 23 -33.38 7.14 -1.90
C ALA A 23 -32.08 6.85 -1.13
N ALA A 24 -32.10 5.86 -0.22
CA ALA A 24 -30.91 5.44 0.50
C ALA A 24 -29.85 4.83 -0.43
N ALA A 25 -30.29 4.01 -1.39
CA ALA A 25 -29.39 3.45 -2.41
C ALA A 25 -28.78 4.56 -3.31
N ALA A 26 -29.58 5.56 -3.68
CA ALA A 26 -29.10 6.71 -4.45
C ALA A 26 -28.09 7.56 -3.67
N VAL A 27 -28.31 7.75 -2.36
CA VAL A 27 -27.34 8.42 -1.48
C VAL A 27 -26.07 7.57 -1.34
N CYS A 28 -26.18 6.24 -1.20
CA CYS A 28 -25.02 5.35 -1.17
C CYS A 28 -24.26 5.29 -2.50
N MET A 29 -24.95 5.43 -3.64
CA MET A 29 -24.31 5.54 -4.96
C MET A 29 -23.80 6.95 -5.27
N GLY A 30 -24.35 7.98 -4.59
CA GLY A 30 -23.91 9.38 -4.68
C GLY A 30 -22.89 9.77 -3.61
N ILE A 31 -22.54 8.85 -2.70
CA ILE A 31 -21.31 8.99 -1.93
C ILE A 31 -20.22 8.72 -2.96
N ASP A 32 -19.67 9.80 -3.49
CA ASP A 32 -18.50 9.74 -4.35
C ASP A 32 -17.44 8.87 -3.69
N PHE A 33 -17.27 7.67 -4.24
CA PHE A 33 -16.15 6.79 -3.92
C PHE A 33 -14.81 7.41 -4.37
N SER A 34 -14.87 8.58 -5.01
CA SER A 34 -13.72 9.42 -5.36
C SER A 34 -12.91 9.89 -4.15
N GLY A 35 -13.49 9.87 -2.95
CA GLY A 35 -12.73 10.13 -1.72
C GLY A 35 -11.90 8.95 -1.22
N LEU A 36 -12.14 7.73 -1.70
CA LEU A 36 -11.31 6.55 -1.40
C LEU A 36 -10.23 6.29 -2.47
N ASN A 37 -10.29 6.99 -3.59
CA ASN A 37 -9.29 6.98 -4.64
C ASN A 37 -8.37 8.21 -4.59
N ASN A 38 -8.33 8.94 -3.49
CA ASN A 38 -7.18 9.74 -3.14
C ASN A 38 -6.06 8.85 -2.54
N GLU A 39 -5.77 7.73 -3.19
CA GLU A 39 -4.38 7.46 -3.48
C GLU A 39 -3.97 8.66 -4.36
N GLU A 40 -3.32 9.64 -3.77
CA GLU A 40 -2.33 10.38 -4.52
C GLU A 40 -1.52 9.28 -5.19
N ALA A 41 -1.79 9.07 -6.46
CA ALA A 41 -0.88 8.33 -7.31
C ALA A 41 0.39 9.17 -7.22
N VAL A 42 1.24 8.78 -6.27
CA VAL A 42 2.64 9.18 -6.31
C VAL A 42 3.08 8.62 -7.65
N ASP A 43 3.13 9.51 -8.64
CA ASP A 43 3.67 9.21 -9.96
C ASP A 43 5.18 8.97 -9.81
N ASN A 44 5.49 7.92 -9.05
CA ASN A 44 6.79 7.28 -9.04
C ASN A 44 6.77 6.19 -10.12
N THR A 45 6.48 6.60 -11.34
CA THR A 45 6.86 5.85 -12.52
C THR A 45 8.37 5.97 -12.64
N SER A 46 9.09 5.42 -11.66
CA SER A 46 10.46 4.98 -11.87
C SER A 46 10.35 3.90 -12.92
N THR A 47 10.75 4.21 -14.14
CA THR A 47 10.92 3.23 -15.19
C THR A 47 11.94 2.23 -14.64
N VAL A 48 11.46 1.09 -14.16
CA VAL A 48 12.34 0.00 -13.70
C VAL A 48 12.96 -0.55 -14.99
N GLU A 49 14.13 -0.05 -15.34
CA GLU A 49 14.93 -0.64 -16.40
C GLU A 49 15.36 -2.03 -15.87
N ALA A 50 14.82 -3.06 -16.50
CA ALA A 50 15.22 -4.44 -16.22
C ALA A 50 16.68 -4.60 -16.61
N ALA A 51 17.60 -4.49 -15.66
CA ALA A 51 19.00 -4.84 -15.87
C ALA A 51 19.06 -6.37 -16.06
N ASP A 52 19.55 -6.81 -17.21
CA ASP A 52 19.71 -8.23 -17.58
C ASP A 52 18.42 -9.08 -17.53
N GLY A 53 17.27 -8.51 -17.94
CA GLY A 53 16.02 -9.27 -17.98
C GLY A 53 15.42 -9.57 -16.60
N LYS A 54 15.91 -8.95 -15.52
CA LYS A 54 15.39 -9.11 -14.16
C LYS A 54 14.77 -7.82 -13.64
N ILE A 55 13.62 -7.95 -13.05
CA ILE A 55 12.92 -6.86 -12.36
C ILE A 55 13.04 -7.09 -10.86
N ASN A 56 13.71 -6.18 -10.17
CA ASN A 56 13.89 -6.25 -8.72
C ASN A 56 13.00 -5.21 -8.04
N VAL A 57 12.22 -5.67 -7.06
CA VAL A 57 11.27 -4.83 -6.33
C VAL A 57 11.47 -5.04 -4.84
N LEU A 58 11.54 -3.94 -4.08
CA LEU A 58 11.57 -3.99 -2.63
C LEU A 58 10.15 -3.80 -2.08
N LEU A 59 9.67 -4.81 -1.35
CA LEU A 59 8.42 -4.74 -0.61
C LEU A 59 8.74 -4.37 0.84
N MET A 60 8.12 -3.31 1.33
CA MET A 60 8.36 -2.80 2.67
C MET A 60 7.05 -2.63 3.42
N GLY A 61 6.98 -3.14 4.65
CA GLY A 61 5.95 -2.79 5.60
C GLY A 61 6.50 -1.73 6.55
N VAL A 62 5.91 -0.53 6.50
CA VAL A 62 6.31 0.59 7.36
C VAL A 62 5.41 0.63 8.57
N ASP A 63 5.93 0.99 9.73
CA ASP A 63 5.17 1.14 10.97
C ASP A 63 4.15 2.30 10.88
N VAL A 64 3.26 2.36 11.87
CA VAL A 64 2.18 3.37 11.92
C VAL A 64 2.73 4.80 11.93
N ASP A 65 3.92 5.00 12.47
CA ASP A 65 4.57 6.31 12.55
C ASP A 65 5.27 6.68 11.23
N GLY A 66 5.32 5.75 10.26
CA GLY A 66 5.94 5.98 8.95
C GLY A 66 7.46 6.05 8.99
N LEU A 67 8.09 5.71 10.12
CA LEU A 67 9.51 5.93 10.34
C LEU A 67 10.37 4.70 10.13
N ARG A 68 9.86 3.49 10.41
CA ARG A 68 10.66 2.26 10.38
C ARG A 68 10.02 1.18 9.54
N THR A 69 10.85 0.37 8.92
CA THR A 69 10.40 -0.79 8.16
C THR A 69 10.41 -2.04 9.05
N ASP A 70 9.22 -2.60 9.34
CA ASP A 70 9.09 -3.83 10.13
C ASP A 70 9.19 -5.10 9.29
N ALA A 71 8.84 -5.01 8.02
CA ALA A 71 9.00 -6.06 7.03
C ALA A 71 9.81 -5.53 5.83
N ILE A 72 10.82 -6.29 5.42
CA ILE A 72 11.66 -5.95 4.27
C ILE A 72 11.81 -7.23 3.44
N MET A 73 11.37 -7.20 2.19
CA MET A 73 11.40 -8.34 1.30
C MET A 73 11.81 -7.91 -0.11
N LEU A 74 12.88 -8.48 -0.62
CA LEU A 74 13.32 -8.28 -1.99
C LEU A 74 12.70 -9.36 -2.88
N ALA A 75 11.97 -8.94 -3.90
CA ALA A 75 11.42 -9.80 -4.94
C ALA A 75 12.21 -9.57 -6.24
N SER A 76 12.69 -10.64 -6.87
CA SER A 76 13.39 -10.61 -8.14
C SER A 76 12.66 -11.49 -9.14
N PHE A 77 12.09 -10.88 -10.18
CA PHE A 77 11.37 -11.56 -11.24
C PHE A 77 12.26 -11.64 -12.49
N ASP A 78 12.50 -12.85 -12.95
CA ASP A 78 13.21 -13.13 -14.20
C ASP A 78 12.19 -13.12 -15.36
N THR A 79 12.36 -12.19 -16.30
CA THR A 79 11.42 -12.03 -17.42
C THR A 79 11.58 -13.08 -18.52
N GLU A 80 12.70 -13.81 -18.56
CA GLU A 80 12.95 -14.87 -19.51
C GLU A 80 12.42 -16.21 -19.00
N THR A 81 12.85 -16.61 -17.80
CA THR A 81 12.44 -17.90 -17.20
C THR A 81 11.06 -17.85 -16.55
N LYS A 82 10.49 -16.65 -16.30
CA LYS A 82 9.25 -16.41 -15.58
C LYS A 82 9.29 -16.85 -14.11
N GLU A 83 10.48 -16.92 -13.54
CA GLU A 83 10.68 -17.29 -12.15
C GLU A 83 10.68 -16.07 -11.23
N LEU A 84 10.03 -16.21 -10.07
CA LEU A 84 10.02 -15.23 -9.01
C LEU A 84 10.80 -15.75 -7.81
N ASN A 85 11.86 -15.04 -7.45
CA ASN A 85 12.65 -15.32 -6.27
C ASN A 85 12.38 -14.26 -5.21
N MET A 86 12.24 -14.66 -3.95
CA MET A 86 11.96 -13.76 -2.84
C MET A 86 12.97 -13.97 -1.70
N LEU A 87 13.52 -12.87 -1.20
CA LEU A 87 14.44 -12.84 -0.07
C LEU A 87 13.86 -11.97 1.05
N SER A 88 13.57 -12.57 2.20
CA SER A 88 13.20 -11.83 3.39
C SER A 88 14.45 -11.35 4.14
N ILE A 89 14.50 -10.07 4.45
CA ILE A 89 15.61 -9.43 5.15
C ILE A 89 15.15 -9.09 6.58
N PRO A 90 15.77 -9.68 7.62
CA PRO A 90 15.41 -9.37 9.00
C PRO A 90 15.62 -7.88 9.30
N ARG A 91 14.62 -7.23 9.89
CA ARG A 91 14.65 -5.79 10.24
C ARG A 91 15.84 -5.41 11.15
N ASP A 92 16.34 -6.38 11.93
CA ASP A 92 17.46 -6.21 12.87
C ASP A 92 18.83 -6.43 12.22
N THR A 93 18.89 -6.67 10.90
CA THR A 93 20.15 -6.83 10.18
C THR A 93 21.04 -5.63 10.42
N LYS A 94 22.26 -5.91 10.93
CA LYS A 94 23.24 -4.86 11.25
C LYS A 94 23.88 -4.35 9.97
N MET A 95 23.84 -3.04 9.76
CA MET A 95 24.51 -2.39 8.65
C MET A 95 25.06 -1.00 9.02
N TYR A 96 25.90 -0.44 8.16
CA TYR A 96 26.45 0.90 8.33
C TYR A 96 25.54 1.90 7.59
N ILE A 97 24.84 2.76 8.35
CA ILE A 97 23.94 3.79 7.81
C ILE A 97 24.40 5.13 8.36
N GLY A 98 24.61 6.10 7.46
CA GLY A 98 25.24 7.35 7.83
C GLY A 98 26.67 7.12 8.29
N ASN A 99 26.95 7.45 9.55
CA ASN A 99 28.29 7.35 10.14
C ASN A 99 28.39 6.33 11.30
N ARG A 100 27.41 5.40 11.42
CA ARG A 100 27.36 4.42 12.51
C ARG A 100 26.70 3.11 12.10
N TYR A 101 26.99 2.04 12.88
CA TYR A 101 26.27 0.80 12.76
C TYR A 101 24.90 0.88 13.42
N GLN A 102 23.86 0.47 12.70
CA GLN A 102 22.47 0.39 13.18
C GLN A 102 21.75 -0.76 12.51
N LYS A 103 20.48 -0.96 12.87
CA LYS A 103 19.59 -1.93 12.25
C LYS A 103 19.13 -1.41 10.89
N ILE A 104 18.94 -2.30 9.91
CA ILE A 104 18.51 -1.92 8.56
C ILE A 104 17.15 -1.20 8.56
N ASN A 105 16.25 -1.52 9.50
CA ASN A 105 14.95 -0.86 9.61
C ASN A 105 15.04 0.65 9.93
N ALA A 106 16.19 1.13 10.37
CA ALA A 106 16.43 2.55 10.58
C ALA A 106 16.81 3.30 9.30
N ALA A 107 17.05 2.58 8.18
CA ALA A 107 17.40 3.23 6.91
C ALA A 107 16.26 4.13 6.41
N HIS A 108 15.02 3.69 6.57
CA HIS A 108 13.84 4.46 6.16
C HIS A 108 13.71 5.81 6.88
N ALA A 109 14.00 5.82 8.17
CA ALA A 109 13.96 7.03 8.99
C ALA A 109 15.27 7.85 8.98
N PHE A 110 16.27 7.40 8.21
CA PHE A 110 17.54 8.09 8.16
C PHE A 110 17.38 9.47 7.53
N VAL A 111 17.87 10.48 8.23
CA VAL A 111 17.90 11.86 7.74
C VAL A 111 19.30 12.12 7.19
N ASP A 112 19.39 12.52 5.94
CA ASP A 112 20.63 12.85 5.27
C ASP A 112 21.19 14.22 5.70
N GLU A 113 22.31 14.64 5.11
CA GLU A 113 22.95 15.94 5.41
C GLU A 113 22.09 17.14 4.97
N SER A 114 21.12 16.94 4.06
CA SER A 114 20.18 17.98 3.62
C SER A 114 19.01 18.16 4.59
N GLY A 115 18.83 17.24 5.52
CA GLY A 115 17.72 17.21 6.48
C GLY A 115 16.48 16.50 5.95
N GLU A 116 16.58 15.82 4.82
CA GLU A 116 15.48 15.02 4.24
C GLU A 116 15.49 13.58 4.76
N ILE A 117 14.30 13.02 4.95
CA ILE A 117 14.13 11.60 5.32
C ILE A 117 14.36 10.76 4.07
N GLY A 118 15.30 9.84 4.13
CA GLY A 118 15.68 9.01 3.00
C GLY A 118 14.60 8.02 2.54
N GLY A 119 13.67 7.68 3.41
CA GLY A 119 12.46 6.90 3.08
C GLY A 119 12.74 5.59 2.34
N ALA A 120 11.95 5.34 1.30
CA ALA A 120 12.08 4.15 0.46
C ALA A 120 13.44 4.09 -0.24
N THR A 121 13.92 5.21 -0.76
CA THR A 121 15.21 5.29 -1.49
C THR A 121 16.37 4.86 -0.61
N ALA A 122 16.49 5.38 0.61
CA ALA A 122 17.54 4.98 1.54
C ALA A 122 17.47 3.51 1.93
N THR A 123 16.25 2.95 2.01
CA THR A 123 16.07 1.52 2.28
C THR A 123 16.48 0.67 1.07
N CYS A 124 16.13 1.07 -0.17
CA CYS A 124 16.59 0.40 -1.39
C CYS A 124 18.11 0.40 -1.49
N GLU A 125 18.76 1.53 -1.27
CA GLU A 125 20.23 1.63 -1.24
C GLU A 125 20.85 0.72 -0.17
N ALA A 126 20.23 0.68 1.01
CA ALA A 126 20.67 -0.18 2.09
C ALA A 126 20.62 -1.66 1.71
N VAL A 127 19.52 -2.09 1.09
CA VAL A 127 19.33 -3.46 0.62
C VAL A 127 20.27 -3.79 -0.54
N THR A 128 20.40 -2.90 -1.53
CA THR A 128 21.36 -3.06 -2.63
C THR A 128 22.78 -3.25 -2.10
N ARG A 129 23.17 -2.50 -1.08
CA ARG A 129 24.51 -2.59 -0.50
C ARG A 129 24.79 -3.92 0.19
N ILE A 130 23.82 -4.56 0.80
CA ILE A 130 24.02 -5.87 1.47
C ILE A 130 23.83 -7.07 0.54
N THR A 131 23.00 -6.93 -0.49
CA THR A 131 22.68 -8.04 -1.41
C THR A 131 23.52 -8.00 -2.69
N GLY A 132 24.00 -6.83 -3.09
CA GLY A 132 24.61 -6.60 -4.39
C GLY A 132 23.60 -6.56 -5.53
N ILE A 133 22.30 -6.65 -5.26
CA ILE A 133 21.22 -6.64 -6.25
C ILE A 133 20.69 -5.22 -6.38
N PRO A 134 20.74 -4.61 -7.58
CA PRO A 134 20.18 -3.28 -7.81
C PRO A 134 18.65 -3.31 -7.70
N ILE A 135 18.08 -2.28 -7.07
CA ILE A 135 16.64 -2.16 -6.82
C ILE A 135 16.16 -0.83 -7.37
#